data_d04cfc89d737588a05cc58ac0b22f394
#
_entry.id   d04cfc89d737588a05cc58ac0b22f394
#
_cell.length_a   1.000
_cell.length_b   1.000
_cell.length_c   1.000
_cell.angle_alpha   90.00
_cell.angle_beta   90.00
_cell.angle_gamma   90.00
#
_symmetry.space_group_name_H-M   'P 1'
#
loop_
_entity.id
_entity.type
_entity.pdbx_description
1 polymer ?
#
loop_
_entity_poly.entity_id
_entity_poly.type
_entity_poly.pdbx_seq_one_letter_code
_entity_poly.pdbx_strand_id
1 'polypeptide(L)'
;FQNALLQLNSGFSAVMNALLYLIIVPFLVFFLLKDRDVFLSYVKVLLPNKKDLLSKIWKDVNIQLYGYLRGKGLEMIIVSLVTGVVFSLQDVNYSIILAILVGLSVLVPYVGAILVTIPVILIGLFQWGLDSNFYIFLTSYLIIQALDGNVLMPLLLGREVKLHPVIIITAV
;
A
#
# COMPACT_ATOMS: atom_id res chain seq x y z
N PHE A 1 -7.31 14.49 30.53
CA PHE A 1 -6.72 13.17 30.84
C PHE A 1 -7.50 12.03 30.17
N GLN A 2 -8.85 12.01 30.29
CA GLN A 2 -9.71 11.00 29.65
C GLN A 2 -9.58 10.99 28.12
N ASN A 3 -9.57 12.13 27.47
CA ASN A 3 -9.45 12.22 26.01
C ASN A 3 -8.10 11.71 25.50
N ALA A 4 -7.01 11.92 26.25
CA ALA A 4 -5.71 11.39 25.90
C ALA A 4 -5.66 9.85 26.04
N LEU A 5 -6.29 9.28 27.07
CA LEU A 5 -6.42 7.84 27.24
C LEU A 5 -7.26 7.19 26.13
N LEU A 6 -8.35 7.84 25.70
CA LEU A 6 -9.17 7.35 24.58
C LEU A 6 -8.41 7.38 23.25
N GLN A 7 -7.62 8.43 23.00
CA GLN A 7 -6.76 8.51 21.80
C GLN A 7 -5.65 7.47 21.81
N LEU A 8 -5.02 7.22 22.95
CA LEU A 8 -4.00 6.15 23.08
C LEU A 8 -4.61 4.77 22.84
N ASN A 9 -5.81 4.51 23.37
CA ASN A 9 -6.49 3.24 23.19
C ASN A 9 -6.94 3.02 21.72
N SER A 10 -7.41 4.07 21.03
CA SER A 10 -7.76 3.99 19.62
C SER A 10 -6.53 3.80 18.72
N GLY A 11 -5.42 4.46 19.03
CA GLY A 11 -4.15 4.27 18.34
C GLY A 11 -3.60 2.85 18.51
N PHE A 12 -3.62 2.34 19.74
CA PHE A 12 -3.20 0.97 20.05
C PHE A 12 -4.07 -0.07 19.33
N SER A 13 -5.38 0.11 19.33
CA SER A 13 -6.32 -0.77 18.61
C SER A 13 -6.07 -0.75 17.10
N ALA A 14 -5.78 0.40 16.51
CA ALA A 14 -5.48 0.52 15.09
C ALA A 14 -4.19 -0.23 14.72
N VAL A 15 -3.14 -0.10 15.51
CA VAL A 15 -1.88 -0.83 15.32
C VAL A 15 -2.09 -2.34 15.48
N MET A 16 -2.84 -2.76 16.51
CA MET A 16 -3.12 -4.17 16.76
C MET A 16 -3.93 -4.78 15.61
N ASN A 17 -4.94 -4.06 15.10
CA ASN A 17 -5.71 -4.50 13.94
C ASN A 17 -4.83 -4.60 12.68
N ALA A 18 -3.94 -3.63 12.44
CA ALA A 18 -3.02 -3.68 11.32
C ALA A 18 -2.08 -4.91 11.39
N LEU A 19 -1.56 -5.23 12.56
CA LEU A 19 -0.73 -6.42 12.79
C LEU A 19 -1.53 -7.71 12.58
N LEU A 20 -2.77 -7.77 13.06
CA LEU A 20 -3.66 -8.90 12.81
C LEU A 20 -3.92 -9.11 11.32
N TYR A 21 -4.23 -8.05 10.57
CA TYR A 21 -4.40 -8.14 9.12
C TYR A 21 -3.12 -8.56 8.40
N LEU A 22 -1.97 -8.07 8.84
CA LEU A 22 -0.67 -8.44 8.27
C LEU A 22 -0.39 -9.96 8.37
N ILE A 23 -0.90 -10.61 9.42
CA ILE A 23 -0.76 -12.05 9.62
C ILE A 23 -1.90 -12.81 8.93
N ILE A 24 -3.15 -12.38 9.15
CA ILE A 24 -4.33 -13.11 8.68
C ILE A 24 -4.42 -13.11 7.15
N VAL A 25 -4.12 -11.98 6.50
CA VAL A 25 -4.27 -11.87 5.04
C VAL A 25 -3.33 -12.81 4.28
N PRO A 26 -2.01 -12.85 4.54
CA PRO A 26 -1.12 -13.82 3.88
C PRO A 26 -1.50 -15.27 4.17
N PHE A 27 -1.92 -15.55 5.42
CA PHE A 27 -2.39 -16.88 5.82
C PHE A 27 -3.64 -17.30 5.03
N LEU A 28 -4.62 -16.42 4.94
CA LEU A 28 -5.85 -16.65 4.17
C LEU A 28 -5.57 -16.82 2.68
N VAL A 29 -4.70 -15.98 2.11
CA VAL A 29 -4.25 -16.10 0.71
C VAL A 29 -3.56 -17.43 0.46
N PHE A 30 -2.68 -17.86 1.38
CA PHE A 30 -2.01 -19.15 1.27
C PHE A 30 -3.02 -20.32 1.22
N PHE A 31 -4.01 -20.36 2.11
CA PHE A 31 -5.03 -21.41 2.12
C PHE A 31 -5.94 -21.35 0.90
N LEU A 32 -6.33 -20.15 0.46
CA LEU A 32 -7.13 -20.00 -0.77
C LEU A 32 -6.37 -20.49 -2.00
N LEU A 33 -5.07 -20.26 -2.07
CA LEU A 33 -4.23 -20.75 -3.18
C LEU A 33 -3.98 -22.26 -3.08
N LYS A 34 -3.76 -22.78 -1.87
CA LYS A 34 -3.55 -24.20 -1.61
C LYS A 34 -4.78 -25.02 -1.99
N ASP A 35 -5.96 -24.58 -1.55
CA ASP A 35 -7.22 -25.32 -1.74
C ASP A 35 -8.07 -24.74 -2.88
N ARG A 36 -7.41 -24.07 -3.86
CA ARG A 36 -8.06 -23.33 -4.96
C ARG A 36 -9.08 -24.17 -5.74
N ASP A 37 -8.75 -25.45 -5.99
CA ASP A 37 -9.59 -26.31 -6.83
C ASP A 37 -10.88 -26.71 -6.10
N VAL A 38 -10.78 -26.94 -4.78
CA VAL A 38 -11.94 -27.18 -3.91
C VAL A 38 -12.80 -25.94 -3.83
N PHE A 39 -12.18 -24.77 -3.58
CA PHE A 39 -12.87 -23.48 -3.51
C PHE A 39 -13.57 -23.13 -4.83
N LEU A 40 -12.87 -23.29 -5.96
CA LEU A 40 -13.46 -23.06 -7.29
C LEU A 40 -14.62 -24.01 -7.60
N SER A 41 -14.62 -25.23 -7.09
CA SER A 41 -15.75 -26.16 -7.25
C SER A 41 -17.01 -25.66 -6.55
N TYR A 42 -16.89 -25.16 -5.33
CA TYR A 42 -18.00 -24.54 -4.59
C TYR A 42 -18.50 -23.25 -5.27
N VAL A 43 -17.58 -22.38 -5.71
CA VAL A 43 -17.93 -21.15 -6.42
C VAL A 43 -18.68 -21.46 -7.72
N LYS A 44 -18.27 -22.49 -8.48
CA LYS A 44 -18.95 -22.92 -9.71
C LYS A 44 -20.40 -23.32 -9.48
N VAL A 45 -20.72 -23.92 -8.32
CA VAL A 45 -22.09 -24.30 -7.97
C VAL A 45 -22.97 -23.08 -7.68
N LEU A 46 -22.37 -22.02 -7.11
CA LEU A 46 -23.08 -20.77 -6.77
C LEU A 46 -23.26 -19.84 -7.96
N LEU A 47 -22.47 -20.02 -9.02
CA LEU A 47 -22.51 -19.16 -10.19
C LEU A 47 -23.65 -19.56 -11.15
N PRO A 48 -24.43 -18.59 -11.66
CA PRO A 48 -25.48 -18.89 -12.62
C PRO A 48 -24.90 -19.49 -13.91
N ASN A 49 -25.65 -20.40 -14.54
CA ASN A 49 -25.24 -21.16 -15.72
C ASN A 49 -25.00 -20.33 -17.02
N LYS A 50 -24.94 -19.00 -16.92
CA LYS A 50 -24.66 -18.09 -18.04
C LYS A 50 -23.15 -17.98 -18.27
N LYS A 51 -22.59 -18.96 -18.98
CA LYS A 51 -21.15 -19.04 -19.29
C LYS A 51 -20.58 -17.78 -19.95
N ASP A 52 -21.38 -17.13 -20.81
CA ASP A 52 -20.94 -15.93 -21.51
C ASP A 52 -20.75 -14.71 -20.60
N LEU A 53 -21.65 -14.55 -19.62
CA LEU A 53 -21.55 -13.46 -18.63
C LEU A 53 -20.33 -13.64 -17.71
N LEU A 54 -20.11 -14.86 -17.26
CA LEU A 54 -18.99 -15.23 -16.42
C LEU A 54 -17.66 -15.05 -17.13
N SER A 55 -17.56 -15.48 -18.38
CA SER A 55 -16.38 -15.30 -19.22
C SER A 55 -16.04 -13.83 -19.41
N LYS A 56 -17.05 -12.98 -19.63
CA LYS A 56 -16.86 -11.54 -19.78
C LYS A 56 -16.38 -10.89 -18.49
N ILE A 57 -17.06 -11.18 -17.37
CA ILE A 57 -16.64 -10.67 -16.04
C ILE A 57 -15.22 -11.10 -15.71
N TRP A 58 -14.86 -12.36 -15.94
CA TRP A 58 -13.52 -12.87 -15.68
C TRP A 58 -12.45 -12.17 -16.53
N LYS A 59 -12.76 -11.93 -17.79
CA LYS A 59 -11.87 -11.18 -18.68
C LYS A 59 -11.67 -9.73 -18.22
N ASP A 60 -12.74 -9.07 -17.81
CA ASP A 60 -12.69 -7.68 -17.35
C ASP A 60 -11.91 -7.57 -16.01
N VAL A 61 -12.15 -8.48 -15.07
CA VAL A 61 -11.40 -8.58 -13.81
C VAL A 61 -9.91 -8.82 -14.07
N ASN A 62 -9.58 -9.73 -14.97
CA ASN A 62 -8.19 -10.06 -15.28
C ASN A 62 -7.45 -8.86 -15.91
N ILE A 63 -8.09 -8.14 -16.81
CA ILE A 63 -7.53 -6.91 -17.41
C ILE A 63 -7.29 -5.84 -16.32
N GLN A 64 -8.25 -5.63 -15.43
CA GLN A 64 -8.13 -4.64 -14.36
C GLN A 64 -7.05 -5.02 -13.34
N LEU A 65 -6.95 -6.30 -12.96
CA LEU A 65 -5.88 -6.79 -12.08
C LEU A 65 -4.50 -6.59 -12.70
N TYR A 66 -4.37 -6.88 -14.00
CA TYR A 66 -3.09 -6.69 -14.71
C TYR A 66 -2.69 -5.21 -14.76
N GLY A 67 -3.65 -4.32 -15.05
CA GLY A 67 -3.46 -2.88 -15.01
C GLY A 67 -3.03 -2.38 -13.63
N TYR A 68 -3.73 -2.85 -12.58
CA TYR A 68 -3.40 -2.51 -11.19
C TYR A 68 -1.98 -2.97 -10.80
N LEU A 69 -1.63 -4.23 -11.05
CA LEU A 69 -0.30 -4.77 -10.73
C LEU A 69 0.81 -4.02 -11.47
N ARG A 70 0.59 -3.71 -12.74
CA ARG A 70 1.53 -2.91 -13.55
C ARG A 70 1.67 -1.50 -13.00
N GLY A 71 0.55 -0.85 -12.66
CA GLY A 71 0.55 0.48 -12.07
C GLY A 71 1.30 0.52 -10.74
N LYS A 72 1.03 -0.45 -9.85
CA LYS A 72 1.74 -0.58 -8.56
C LYS A 72 3.23 -0.90 -8.72
N GLY A 73 3.59 -1.73 -9.67
CA GLY A 73 5.01 -2.00 -9.98
C GLY A 73 5.75 -0.74 -10.44
N LEU A 74 5.13 0.07 -11.31
CA LEU A 74 5.71 1.35 -11.75
C LEU A 74 5.81 2.37 -10.60
N GLU A 75 4.77 2.47 -9.76
CA GLU A 75 4.74 3.33 -8.58
C GLU A 75 5.90 2.97 -7.63
N MET A 76 6.07 1.69 -7.31
CA MET A 76 7.20 1.21 -6.50
C MET A 76 8.56 1.65 -7.05
N ILE A 77 8.78 1.47 -8.35
CA ILE A 77 10.05 1.82 -8.99
C ILE A 77 10.28 3.33 -8.92
N ILE A 78 9.28 4.14 -9.27
CA ILE A 78 9.39 5.60 -9.26
C ILE A 78 9.65 6.12 -7.85
N VAL A 79 8.87 5.66 -6.86
CA VAL A 79 9.02 6.07 -5.47
C VAL A 79 10.38 5.66 -4.91
N SER A 80 10.84 4.42 -5.19
CA SER A 80 12.18 3.96 -4.79
C SER A 80 13.27 4.83 -5.40
N LEU A 81 13.20 5.14 -6.70
CA LEU A 81 14.20 5.94 -7.39
C LEU A 81 14.23 7.38 -6.86
N VAL A 82 13.07 8.03 -6.74
CA VAL A 82 12.99 9.41 -6.23
C VAL A 82 13.51 9.49 -4.80
N THR A 83 13.05 8.58 -3.94
CA THR A 83 13.52 8.52 -2.54
C THR A 83 15.03 8.27 -2.48
N GLY A 84 15.54 7.33 -3.29
CA GLY A 84 16.95 7.01 -3.34
C GLY A 84 17.82 8.18 -3.75
N VAL A 85 17.41 8.93 -4.77
CA VAL A 85 18.10 10.14 -5.21
C VAL A 85 18.08 11.21 -4.11
N VAL A 86 16.90 11.52 -3.54
CA VAL A 86 16.76 12.56 -2.52
C VAL A 86 17.55 12.21 -1.25
N PHE A 87 17.48 10.96 -0.80
CA PHE A 87 18.22 10.52 0.40
C PHE A 87 19.72 10.46 0.17
N SER A 88 20.17 10.08 -1.04
CA SER A 88 21.59 10.09 -1.38
C SER A 88 22.16 11.50 -1.49
N LEU A 89 21.40 12.48 -2.00
CA LEU A 89 21.80 13.88 -2.04
C LEU A 89 21.89 14.54 -0.65
N GLN A 90 21.22 13.96 0.34
CA GLN A 90 21.25 14.41 1.73
C GLN A 90 22.24 13.61 2.58
N ASP A 91 23.05 12.74 1.98
CA ASP A 91 24.03 11.87 2.67
C ASP A 91 23.37 11.02 3.79
N VAL A 92 22.14 10.54 3.56
CA VAL A 92 21.44 9.68 4.50
C VAL A 92 22.12 8.32 4.58
N ASN A 93 22.45 7.87 5.78
CA ASN A 93 22.94 6.54 6.00
C ASN A 93 21.90 5.50 5.54
N TYR A 94 22.37 4.47 4.84
CA TYR A 94 21.50 3.40 4.28
C TYR A 94 20.44 3.92 3.28
N SER A 95 20.70 5.03 2.58
CA SER A 95 19.76 5.67 1.64
C SER A 95 19.14 4.69 0.65
N ILE A 96 19.92 3.78 0.05
CA ILE A 96 19.44 2.77 -0.92
C ILE A 96 18.48 1.78 -0.25
N ILE A 97 18.81 1.29 0.94
CA ILE A 97 17.96 0.33 1.67
C ILE A 97 16.64 1.00 2.05
N LEU A 98 16.71 2.22 2.59
CA LEU A 98 15.51 2.99 2.92
C LEU A 98 14.65 3.27 1.69
N ALA A 99 15.27 3.65 0.56
CA ALA A 99 14.55 3.89 -0.68
C ALA A 99 13.81 2.66 -1.18
N ILE A 100 14.43 1.48 -1.13
CA ILE A 100 13.79 0.22 -1.49
C ILE A 100 12.63 -0.08 -0.52
N LEU A 101 12.82 0.10 0.78
CA LEU A 101 11.77 -0.10 1.78
C LEU A 101 10.59 0.86 1.56
N VAL A 102 10.86 2.14 1.27
CA VAL A 102 9.83 3.13 0.96
C VAL A 102 9.07 2.75 -0.30
N GLY A 103 9.75 2.32 -1.37
CA GLY A 103 9.09 1.84 -2.58
C GLY A 103 8.27 0.58 -2.35
N LEU A 104 8.79 -0.41 -1.61
CA LEU A 104 8.05 -1.63 -1.28
C LEU A 104 6.82 -1.33 -0.41
N SER A 105 6.88 -0.32 0.44
CA SER A 105 5.76 0.06 1.31
C SER A 105 4.51 0.49 0.54
N VAL A 106 4.68 0.97 -0.70
CA VAL A 106 3.59 1.38 -1.59
C VAL A 106 2.63 0.22 -1.93
N LEU A 107 3.09 -1.04 -1.83
CA LEU A 107 2.23 -2.22 -2.07
C LEU A 107 1.02 -2.27 -1.16
N VAL A 108 1.18 -1.84 0.09
CA VAL A 108 0.10 -1.84 1.08
C VAL A 108 -0.28 -0.40 1.39
N PRO A 109 -1.35 0.14 0.75
CA PRO A 109 -1.77 1.52 0.96
C PRO A 109 -1.94 1.85 2.44
N TYR A 110 -1.54 3.04 2.85
CA TYR A 110 -1.57 3.59 4.22
C TYR A 110 -0.71 2.81 5.23
N VAL A 111 -0.88 1.49 5.34
CA VAL A 111 -0.15 0.66 6.31
C VAL A 111 1.34 0.62 5.98
N GLY A 112 1.70 0.46 4.72
CA GLY A 112 3.09 0.46 4.27
C GLY A 112 3.78 1.79 4.59
N ALA A 113 3.14 2.91 4.28
CA ALA A 113 3.67 4.25 4.58
C ALA A 113 3.93 4.44 6.09
N ILE A 114 2.99 4.03 6.95
CA ILE A 114 3.15 4.12 8.41
C ILE A 114 4.32 3.25 8.89
N LEU A 115 4.38 2.01 8.42
CA LEU A 115 5.43 1.07 8.85
C LEU A 115 6.84 1.53 8.44
N VAL A 116 6.99 2.05 7.21
CA VAL A 116 8.30 2.49 6.72
C VAL A 116 8.71 3.84 7.31
N THR A 117 7.78 4.66 7.76
CA THR A 117 8.07 5.92 8.45
C THR A 117 8.88 5.68 9.73
N ILE A 118 8.66 4.57 10.43
CA ILE A 118 9.39 4.23 11.65
C ILE A 118 10.90 4.13 11.39
N PRO A 119 11.39 3.23 10.51
CA PRO A 119 12.83 3.15 10.25
C PRO A 119 13.40 4.43 9.63
N VAL A 120 12.64 5.15 8.80
CA VAL A 120 13.08 6.44 8.25
C VAL A 120 13.35 7.44 9.36
N ILE A 121 12.41 7.64 10.29
CA ILE A 121 12.59 8.56 11.42
C ILE A 121 13.75 8.11 12.31
N LEU A 122 13.85 6.83 12.64
CA LEU A 122 14.89 6.31 13.51
C LEU A 122 16.28 6.55 12.93
N ILE A 123 16.50 6.25 11.65
CA ILE A 123 17.80 6.47 11.01
C ILE A 123 18.15 7.95 10.98
N GLY A 124 17.21 8.82 10.64
CA GLY A 124 17.44 10.28 10.67
C GLY A 124 17.80 10.78 12.08
N LEU A 125 17.08 10.33 13.11
CA LEU A 125 17.35 10.68 14.50
C LEU A 125 18.70 10.17 14.97
N PHE A 126 19.09 8.94 14.63
CA PHE A 126 20.40 8.41 15.00
C PHE A 126 21.55 9.08 14.27
N GLN A 127 21.32 9.57 13.05
CA GLN A 127 22.35 10.22 12.25
C GLN A 127 22.59 11.67 12.65
N TRP A 128 21.55 12.47 12.88
CA TRP A 128 21.65 13.92 13.10
C TRP A 128 21.07 14.40 14.43
N GLY A 129 20.40 13.51 15.20
CA GLY A 129 19.65 13.96 16.36
C GLY A 129 18.46 14.83 15.94
N LEU A 130 18.14 15.83 16.79
CA LEU A 130 17.09 16.84 16.49
C LEU A 130 17.72 18.13 15.94
N ASP A 131 18.49 18.01 14.88
CA ASP A 131 19.15 19.15 14.20
C ASP A 131 18.42 19.54 12.92
N SER A 132 18.81 20.68 12.34
CA SER A 132 18.25 21.22 11.09
C SER A 132 18.27 20.20 9.95
N ASN A 133 19.33 19.41 9.84
CA ASN A 133 19.45 18.37 8.82
C ASN A 133 18.35 17.28 8.95
N PHE A 134 18.00 16.90 10.18
CA PHE A 134 16.90 15.97 10.43
C PHE A 134 15.57 16.53 9.96
N TYR A 135 15.28 17.80 10.22
CA TYR A 135 14.03 18.43 9.79
C TYR A 135 13.94 18.56 8.27
N ILE A 136 15.04 18.87 7.60
CA ILE A 136 15.11 18.92 6.12
C ILE A 136 14.85 17.52 5.55
N PHE A 137 15.51 16.51 6.09
CA PHE A 137 15.31 15.11 5.71
C PHE A 137 13.86 14.65 5.91
N LEU A 138 13.30 14.89 7.08
CA LEU A 138 11.92 14.50 7.38
C LEU A 138 10.92 15.23 6.49
N THR A 139 11.13 16.52 6.23
CA THR A 139 10.26 17.30 5.33
C THR A 139 10.33 16.78 3.91
N SER A 140 11.52 16.48 3.39
CA SER A 140 11.67 15.91 2.05
C SER A 140 10.97 14.54 1.92
N TYR A 141 11.09 13.69 2.94
CA TYR A 141 10.37 12.41 3.00
C TYR A 141 8.85 12.62 3.00
N LEU A 142 8.33 13.54 3.81
CA LEU A 142 6.88 13.82 3.86
C LEU A 142 6.37 14.40 2.53
N ILE A 143 7.16 15.21 1.84
CA ILE A 143 6.83 15.71 0.49
C ILE A 143 6.73 14.53 -0.49
N ILE A 144 7.70 13.60 -0.47
CA ILE A 144 7.65 12.40 -1.32
C ILE A 144 6.39 11.60 -1.06
N GLN A 145 6.05 11.35 0.21
CA GLN A 145 4.83 10.62 0.58
C GLN A 145 3.55 11.35 0.16
N ALA A 146 3.53 12.67 0.29
CA ALA A 146 2.39 13.48 -0.15
C ALA A 146 2.23 13.47 -1.68
N LEU A 147 3.34 13.53 -2.44
CA LEU A 147 3.33 13.45 -3.90
C LEU A 147 2.91 12.05 -4.37
N ASP A 148 3.36 11.00 -3.70
CA ASP A 148 2.96 9.64 -4.00
C ASP A 148 1.44 9.46 -3.85
N GLY A 149 0.88 9.77 -2.68
CA GLY A 149 -0.53 9.59 -2.40
C GLY A 149 -1.48 10.50 -3.19
N ASN A 150 -1.07 11.74 -3.49
CA ASN A 150 -1.97 12.73 -4.12
C ASN A 150 -1.75 12.90 -5.64
N VAL A 151 -0.59 12.55 -6.16
CA VAL A 151 -0.23 12.76 -7.57
C VAL A 151 0.04 11.42 -8.27
N LEU A 152 0.98 10.64 -7.76
CA LEU A 152 1.47 9.43 -8.44
C LEU A 152 0.40 8.34 -8.47
N MET A 153 -0.21 8.07 -7.33
CA MET A 153 -1.28 7.07 -7.22
C MET A 153 -2.47 7.37 -8.14
N PRO A 154 -3.08 8.57 -8.16
CA PRO A 154 -4.15 8.89 -9.11
C PRO A 154 -3.71 8.87 -10.58
N LEU A 155 -2.46 9.27 -10.87
CA LEU A 155 -1.94 9.31 -12.23
C LEU A 155 -1.74 7.90 -12.81
N LEU A 156 -1.24 6.97 -12.01
CA LEU A 156 -0.92 5.61 -12.44
C LEU A 156 -2.13 4.68 -12.38
N LEU A 157 -2.97 4.81 -11.35
CA LEU A 157 -4.11 3.92 -11.12
C LEU A 157 -5.46 4.52 -11.55
N GLY A 158 -5.58 5.85 -11.60
CA GLY A 158 -6.84 6.54 -11.88
C GLY A 158 -7.39 6.33 -13.30
N ARG A 159 -6.56 5.87 -14.25
CA ARG A 159 -7.00 5.53 -15.61
C ARG A 159 -7.53 4.11 -15.75
N GLU A 160 -7.17 3.22 -14.85
CA GLU A 160 -7.49 1.78 -14.92
C GLU A 160 -8.78 1.44 -14.16
N VAL A 161 -9.12 2.23 -13.12
CA VAL A 161 -10.33 1.99 -12.30
C VAL A 161 -11.46 2.88 -12.78
N LYS A 162 -12.00 2.62 -13.97
CA LYS A 162 -13.28 3.19 -14.42
C LYS A 162 -14.44 2.46 -13.71
N LEU A 163 -14.52 2.56 -12.40
CA LEU A 163 -15.73 2.17 -11.69
C LEU A 163 -16.83 3.18 -12.02
N HIS A 164 -17.93 2.69 -12.59
CA HIS A 164 -19.09 3.52 -12.84
C HIS A 164 -19.57 4.09 -11.49
N PRO A 165 -19.86 5.41 -11.39
CA PRO A 165 -20.27 6.05 -10.13
C PRO A 165 -21.39 5.31 -9.39
N VAL A 166 -22.28 4.65 -10.12
CA VAL A 166 -23.37 3.84 -9.59
C VAL A 166 -22.86 2.64 -8.75
N ILE A 167 -21.72 2.04 -9.08
CA ILE A 167 -21.16 0.92 -8.32
C ILE A 167 -20.60 1.40 -6.99
N ILE A 168 -20.03 2.60 -6.95
CA ILE A 168 -19.51 3.21 -5.73
C ILE A 168 -20.66 3.53 -4.76
N ILE A 169 -21.78 4.05 -5.29
CA ILE A 169 -22.96 4.44 -4.47
C ILE A 169 -23.67 3.20 -3.91
N THR A 170 -23.63 2.06 -4.60
CA THR A 170 -24.29 0.82 -4.14
C THR A 170 -23.42 -0.03 -3.22
N ALA A 171 -22.12 0.27 -3.09
CA ALA A 171 -21.16 -0.45 -2.25
C ALA A 171 -20.92 0.24 -0.89
N VAL A 172 -21.49 1.41 -0.65
CA VAL A 172 -21.48 2.16 0.62
C VAL A 172 -22.80 1.95 1.35
#